data_a83ff2d1c3a9f441755476a85ca1288b
#
_entry.id   a83ff2d1c3a9f441755476a85ca1288b
#
_cell.length_a   1.000
_cell.length_b   1.000
_cell.length_c   1.000
_cell.angle_alpha   90.00
_cell.angle_beta   90.00
_cell.angle_gamma   90.00
#
_symmetry.space_group_name_H-M   'P 1'
#
loop_
_entity.id
_entity.type
_entity.pdbx_description
1 polymer ?
#
loop_
_entity_poly.entity_id
_entity_poly.type
_entity_poly.pdbx_seq_one_letter_code
_entity_poly.pdbx_strand_id
1 'polypeptide(L)' 'MATILVCDDDKDIVEAISIYLEQEGHQILKAYDGQQALLVLQKNEVDLLIIDV' A
#
# COMPACT_ATOMS: atom_id res chain seq x y z
N MET A 1 13.51 -6.55 -2.93
CA MET A 1 12.46 -5.67 -3.49
C MET A 1 11.12 -6.37 -3.39
N ALA A 2 10.14 -5.75 -2.80
CA ALA A 2 8.82 -6.32 -2.61
C ALA A 2 7.75 -5.40 -3.14
N THR A 3 6.60 -5.95 -3.48
CA THR A 3 5.41 -5.18 -3.83
C THR A 3 4.54 -5.09 -2.58
N ILE A 4 4.35 -3.87 -2.09
CA ILE A 4 3.68 -3.61 -0.82
C ILE A 4 2.44 -2.76 -1.08
N LEU A 5 1.30 -3.23 -0.57
CA LEU A 5 0.06 -2.44 -0.59
C LEU A 5 -0.10 -1.75 0.76
N VAL A 6 -0.20 -0.43 0.73
CA VAL A 6 -0.42 0.39 1.92
C VAL A 6 -1.87 0.88 1.88
N CYS A 7 -2.64 0.56 2.91
CA CYS A 7 -4.06 0.91 2.99
C CYS A 7 -4.36 1.63 4.31
N ASP A 8 -4.85 2.85 4.22
CA ASP A 8 -5.26 3.67 5.36
C ASP A 8 -6.20 4.75 4.82
N ASP A 9 -7.20 5.14 5.60
CA ASP A 9 -8.11 6.23 5.19
C ASP A 9 -7.46 7.61 5.28
N ASP A 10 -6.35 7.71 6.00
CA ASP A 10 -5.57 8.95 6.08
C ASP A 10 -4.53 8.98 4.95
N LYS A 11 -4.77 9.85 3.97
CA LYS A 11 -3.90 9.94 2.80
C LYS A 11 -2.48 10.39 3.15
N ASP A 12 -2.33 11.21 4.18
CA ASP A 12 -1.01 11.67 4.60
C ASP A 12 -0.18 10.52 5.17
N ILE A 13 -0.82 9.62 5.90
CA ILE A 13 -0.15 8.43 6.43
C ILE A 13 0.27 7.51 5.28
N VAL A 14 -0.62 7.28 4.32
CA VAL A 14 -0.29 6.45 3.16
C VAL A 14 0.91 7.03 2.42
N GLU A 15 0.92 8.35 2.19
CA GLU A 15 2.02 8.99 1.49
C GLU A 15 3.34 8.87 2.27
N ALA A 16 3.30 9.11 3.58
CA ALA A 16 4.51 9.06 4.39
C ALA A 16 5.13 7.66 4.38
N ILE A 17 4.31 6.63 4.57
CA ILE A 17 4.77 5.25 4.55
C ILE A 17 5.29 4.89 3.16
N SER A 18 4.58 5.31 2.11
CA SER A 18 4.95 5.01 0.73
C SER A 18 6.31 5.60 0.38
N ILE A 19 6.54 6.85 0.74
CA ILE A 19 7.81 7.52 0.45
C ILE A 19 8.97 6.77 1.12
N TYR A 20 8.79 6.41 2.39
CA TYR A 20 9.82 5.70 3.13
C TYR A 20 10.15 4.36 2.47
N LEU A 21 9.12 3.58 2.15
CA LEU A 21 9.32 2.24 1.60
C LEU A 21 9.85 2.29 0.16
N GLU A 22 9.45 3.28 -0.62
CA GLU A 22 10.01 3.46 -1.95
C GLU A 22 11.50 3.77 -1.89
N GLN A 23 11.95 4.53 -0.91
CA GLN A 23 13.37 4.81 -0.70
C GLN A 23 14.15 3.53 -0.38
N GLU A 24 13.48 2.56 0.22
CA GLU A 24 14.09 1.27 0.54
C GLU A 24 14.06 0.29 -0.65
N GLY A 25 13.58 0.73 -1.81
CA GLY A 25 13.61 -0.07 -3.03
C GLY A 25 12.39 -0.94 -3.27
N HIS A 26 11.30 -0.70 -2.55
CA HIS A 26 10.05 -1.46 -2.73
C HIS A 26 9.12 -0.78 -3.72
N GLN A 27 8.30 -1.58 -4.39
CA GLN A 27 7.21 -1.07 -5.22
C GLN A 27 5.97 -0.91 -4.33
N ILE A 28 5.37 0.29 -4.36
CA ILE A 28 4.27 0.61 -3.47
C ILE A 28 2.98 0.79 -4.26
N LEU A 29 1.93 0.12 -3.80
CA LEU A 29 0.56 0.31 -4.26
C LEU A 29 -0.21 0.94 -3.11
N LYS A 30 -1.18 1.77 -3.42
CA LYS A 30 -1.90 2.57 -2.44
C LYS A 30 -3.39 2.29 -2.50
N ALA A 31 -4.03 2.25 -1.33
CA ALA A 31 -5.47 2.18 -1.20
C ALA A 31 -5.90 3.01 -0.01
N TYR A 32 -7.10 3.55 -0.05
CA TYR A 32 -7.60 4.47 0.97
C TYR A 32 -8.84 3.93 1.68
N ASP A 33 -9.31 2.77 1.25
CA ASP A 33 -10.39 2.04 1.94
C ASP A 33 -10.31 0.56 1.57
N GLY A 34 -11.17 -0.24 2.20
CA GLY A 34 -11.14 -1.69 2.00
C GLY A 34 -11.51 -2.12 0.60
N GLN A 35 -12.42 -1.40 -0.07
CA GLN A 35 -12.81 -1.73 -1.43
C GLN A 35 -11.66 -1.51 -2.40
N GLN A 36 -10.95 -0.40 -2.26
CA GLN A 36 -9.78 -0.12 -3.08
C GLN A 36 -8.71 -1.17 -2.85
N ALA A 37 -8.49 -1.54 -1.60
CA ALA A 37 -7.49 -2.57 -1.27
C ALA A 37 -7.83 -3.90 -1.94
N LEU A 38 -9.10 -4.31 -1.89
CA LEU A 38 -9.54 -5.54 -2.56
C LEU A 38 -9.30 -5.50 -4.06
N LEU A 39 -9.61 -4.38 -4.69
CA LEU A 39 -9.38 -4.24 -6.14
C LEU A 39 -7.90 -4.34 -6.48
N VAL A 40 -7.04 -3.73 -5.70
CA VAL A 40 -5.60 -3.82 -5.90
C VAL A 40 -5.13 -5.26 -5.75
N LEU A 41 -5.59 -5.95 -4.72
CA LEU A 41 -5.21 -7.34 -4.47
C LEU A 41 -5.68 -8.29 -5.58
N GLN A 42 -6.82 -7.99 -6.21
CA GLN A 42 -7.33 -8.79 -7.32
C GLN A 42 -6.52 -8.63 -8.61
N LYS A 43 -5.91 -7.46 -8.78
CA LYS A 43 -5.26 -7.10 -10.04
C LYS A 43 -3.73 -7.19 -9.99
N ASN A 44 -3.16 -7.37 -8.80
CA ASN A 44 -1.71 -7.33 -8.62
C ASN A 44 -1.27 -8.42 -7.66
N GLU A 45 -0.04 -8.88 -7.84
CA GLU A 45 0.59 -9.73 -6.84
C GLU A 45 1.20 -8.84 -5.76
N VAL A 46 0.73 -8.99 -4.54
CA VAL A 46 1.17 -8.19 -3.40
C VAL A 46 1.90 -9.10 -2.42
N ASP A 47 3.13 -8.73 -2.07
CA ASP A 47 3.95 -9.50 -1.15
C ASP A 47 3.63 -9.19 0.31
N LEU A 48 3.25 -7.95 0.58
CA LEU A 48 2.98 -7.50 1.95
C LEU A 48 1.85 -6.48 1.93
N LEU A 49 0.92 -6.62 2.88
CA LEU A 49 -0.18 -5.69 3.07
C LEU A 49 0.00 -4.97 4.40
N ILE A 50 0.04 -3.65 4.35
CA ILE A 50 0.03 -2.79 5.53
C ILE A 50 -1.33 -2.13 5.59
N ILE A 51 -2.11 -2.48 6.60
CA ILE A 51 -3.47 -1.97 6.74
C ILE A 51 -3.69 -1.46 8.17
N ASP A 52 -4.30 -0.29 8.28
CA ASP A 52 -4.70 0.28 9.55
C ASP A 52 -6.18 -0.04 9.80
N VAL A 53 -6.45 -0.59 10.96
CA VAL A 53 -7.81 -0.93 11.40
C VAL A 53 -8.31 0.02 12.47
#